data_d7beebfec8df433c780b80d002f8990d
#
_entry.id   d7beebfec8df433c780b80d002f8990d
#
_cell.length_a   1.000
_cell.length_b   1.000
_cell.length_c   1.000
_cell.angle_alpha   90.00
_cell.angle_beta   90.00
_cell.angle_gamma   90.00
#
_symmetry.space_group_name_H-M   'P 1'
#
loop_
_entity.id
_entity.type
_entity.pdbx_description
1 polymer ?
#
loop_
_entity_poly.entity_id
_entity_poly.type
_entity_poly.pdbx_seq_one_letter_code
_entity_poly.pdbx_strand_id
1 'polypeptide(L)'
;MKFLKPIALLALLFFSSCTQKSHPDYFGTVKPNHPADELVINAATEPQYLDPTLVSDSTSRILTSGMFLRLTESDPNGGREIPDLAERWEISKDGREYTFFLRKDAVWSDGQPLTAHDVEYSWKRLMDPKTGSTYNAMADIIENAREYRTGKGALDAVSLKAKDDHTLWVRLTSPVPYFLGLIEYMVFAPVPKHVIEKFKAEGKLELWTRPQNIVVSGPFILADENFKQNKVYKKNPKYFNADKIRLNKVTAIMIEDYAASVNAFKTGQHDWTAEASIPADQIETLKKYKDFHFDPNLATYFYFLNTERKPLNDPRVRRALSLAIDRKAIVDNVTRQNQTPSRDLVPSSIPGYVSPSSELYNPELAKKLLADAGFPGGKGFPKLTLKFNTSDGHKKIAEAAQAMWKQNLGIHVDIANMEWRSLLEDQNRGNFDMVRYAWVADYMDPHTFLSVMLSESENNKAKWKNKKYDELIFKSDREQNQVKRFALMKEAEKILAEESPIIPFYFYTRAYLKKPYLKGFWPQYQDHHEWKYMWIDDRWYKEVPTTELEDKPWMN
;
A
#
# COMPACT_ATOMS: atom_id res chain seq x y z
N MET A 1 -66.20 55.77 -5.70
CA MET A 1 -65.71 54.47 -6.12
C MET A 1 -64.45 54.69 -6.98
N LYS A 2 -63.28 54.51 -6.43
CA LYS A 2 -62.01 54.59 -7.17
C LYS A 2 -61.37 53.21 -7.10
N PHE A 3 -61.23 52.58 -8.24
CA PHE A 3 -60.53 51.27 -8.36
C PHE A 3 -59.04 51.45 -8.32
N LEU A 4 -58.39 50.83 -7.29
CA LEU A 4 -56.94 50.61 -7.24
C LEU A 4 -56.60 49.32 -8.05
N LYS A 5 -55.77 49.47 -9.05
CA LYS A 5 -55.11 48.32 -9.74
C LYS A 5 -53.90 47.81 -8.90
N PRO A 6 -53.70 46.50 -8.72
CA PRO A 6 -52.48 46.00 -8.11
C PRO A 6 -51.35 45.98 -9.16
N ILE A 7 -50.23 46.61 -8.84
CA ILE A 7 -48.96 46.49 -9.56
C ILE A 7 -48.35 45.16 -9.14
N ALA A 8 -48.31 44.21 -10.05
CA ALA A 8 -47.56 42.97 -9.86
C ALA A 8 -46.06 43.25 -10.02
N LEU A 9 -45.34 43.22 -8.88
CA LEU A 9 -43.86 43.30 -8.83
C LEU A 9 -43.29 41.93 -9.24
N LEU A 10 -42.87 41.81 -10.50
CA LEU A 10 -42.19 40.62 -11.01
C LEU A 10 -40.75 40.58 -10.46
N ALA A 11 -40.51 39.83 -9.38
CA ALA A 11 -39.18 39.56 -8.86
C ALA A 11 -38.44 38.64 -9.84
N LEU A 12 -37.61 39.19 -10.71
CA LEU A 12 -36.62 38.45 -11.49
C LEU A 12 -35.58 37.89 -10.53
N LEU A 13 -35.77 36.65 -10.10
CA LEU A 13 -34.71 35.83 -9.50
C LEU A 13 -33.64 35.57 -10.55
N PHE A 14 -32.61 36.38 -10.56
CA PHE A 14 -31.34 36.04 -11.23
C PHE A 14 -30.78 34.78 -10.56
N PHE A 15 -31.12 33.63 -11.12
CA PHE A 15 -30.30 32.45 -10.89
C PHE A 15 -28.93 32.77 -11.51
N SER A 16 -28.01 33.24 -10.69
CA SER A 16 -26.57 33.18 -11.01
C SER A 16 -26.24 31.71 -11.18
N SER A 17 -26.42 31.17 -12.36
CA SER A 17 -25.84 29.91 -12.76
C SER A 17 -24.33 30.07 -12.58
N CYS A 18 -23.81 29.54 -11.52
CA CYS A 18 -22.38 29.31 -11.40
C CYS A 18 -22.01 28.34 -12.52
N THR A 19 -21.67 28.86 -13.70
CA THR A 19 -21.08 28.09 -14.78
C THR A 19 -19.76 27.53 -14.23
N GLN A 20 -19.81 26.32 -13.71
CA GLN A 20 -18.61 25.58 -13.36
C GLN A 20 -17.76 25.46 -14.62
N LYS A 21 -16.56 26.04 -14.61
CA LYS A 21 -15.67 25.94 -15.76
C LYS A 21 -15.30 24.47 -15.95
N SER A 22 -15.75 23.90 -17.06
CA SER A 22 -15.32 22.59 -17.55
C SER A 22 -14.35 22.78 -18.70
N HIS A 23 -13.47 21.81 -18.90
CA HIS A 23 -12.53 21.78 -20.02
C HIS A 23 -12.69 20.43 -20.75
N PRO A 24 -12.73 20.38 -22.10
CA PRO A 24 -13.02 19.15 -22.85
C PRO A 24 -12.05 18.00 -22.58
N ASP A 25 -10.79 18.31 -22.22
CA ASP A 25 -9.76 17.31 -21.94
C ASP A 25 -9.81 16.74 -20.51
N TYR A 26 -10.68 17.26 -19.63
CA TYR A 26 -10.75 16.90 -18.21
C TYR A 26 -12.15 16.49 -17.77
N PHE A 27 -12.23 15.58 -16.81
CA PHE A 27 -13.49 15.04 -16.34
C PHE A 27 -14.16 15.92 -15.28
N GLY A 28 -15.10 16.74 -15.72
CA GLY A 28 -15.88 17.61 -14.84
C GLY A 28 -15.23 18.97 -14.58
N THR A 29 -15.31 19.44 -13.32
CA THR A 29 -14.83 20.78 -12.96
C THR A 29 -13.32 20.86 -12.94
N VAL A 30 -12.77 21.99 -13.40
CA VAL A 30 -11.33 22.28 -13.39
C VAL A 30 -10.98 23.48 -12.50
N LYS A 31 -11.95 23.96 -11.73
CA LYS A 31 -11.78 25.02 -10.73
C LYS A 31 -12.04 24.46 -9.35
N PRO A 32 -11.16 24.72 -8.36
CA PRO A 32 -11.44 24.32 -6.98
C PRO A 32 -12.75 24.94 -6.46
N ASN A 33 -13.52 24.17 -5.68
CA ASN A 33 -14.72 24.64 -4.99
C ASN A 33 -14.41 25.11 -3.55
N HIS A 34 -13.13 25.12 -3.17
CA HIS A 34 -12.61 25.47 -1.85
C HIS A 34 -11.40 26.41 -1.99
N PRO A 35 -10.91 27.04 -0.90
CA PRO A 35 -9.70 27.86 -0.91
C PRO A 35 -8.47 27.11 -1.45
N ALA A 36 -7.53 27.84 -2.03
CA ALA A 36 -6.31 27.26 -2.62
C ALA A 36 -5.32 26.68 -1.60
N ASP A 37 -5.54 26.91 -0.31
CA ASP A 37 -4.78 26.34 0.79
C ASP A 37 -5.48 25.14 1.46
N GLU A 38 -6.54 24.64 0.84
CA GLU A 38 -7.27 23.45 1.29
C GLU A 38 -7.21 22.34 0.25
N LEU A 39 -7.17 21.08 0.70
CA LEU A 39 -7.23 19.87 -0.11
C LEU A 39 -8.40 19.00 0.37
N VAL A 40 -9.16 18.46 -0.56
CA VAL A 40 -10.22 17.48 -0.25
C VAL A 40 -9.91 16.16 -0.94
N ILE A 41 -9.78 15.09 -0.16
CA ILE A 41 -9.53 13.73 -0.69
C ILE A 41 -10.68 12.79 -0.33
N ASN A 42 -10.88 11.74 -1.12
CA ASN A 42 -11.79 10.66 -0.72
C ASN A 42 -11.01 9.47 -0.15
N ALA A 43 -11.04 9.31 1.17
CA ALA A 43 -10.43 8.19 1.88
C ALA A 43 -11.25 6.88 1.79
N ALA A 44 -12.37 6.89 1.09
CA ALA A 44 -13.33 5.81 0.89
C ALA A 44 -14.01 5.34 2.18
N THR A 45 -13.26 4.84 3.17
CA THR A 45 -13.80 4.19 4.37
C THR A 45 -13.28 4.82 5.65
N GLU A 46 -13.92 4.51 6.78
CA GLU A 46 -13.39 4.84 8.11
C GLU A 46 -12.08 4.09 8.35
N PRO A 47 -11.00 4.76 8.83
CA PRO A 47 -9.75 4.08 9.20
C PRO A 47 -9.99 3.14 10.38
N GLN A 48 -9.31 1.99 10.37
CA GLN A 48 -9.37 1.06 11.49
C GLN A 48 -8.65 1.64 12.73
N TYR A 49 -7.51 2.29 12.49
CA TYR A 49 -6.67 2.88 13.54
C TYR A 49 -6.08 4.22 13.08
N LEU A 50 -5.95 5.16 14.04
CA LEU A 50 -5.13 6.37 13.91
C LEU A 50 -3.91 6.35 14.84
N ASP A 51 -3.72 5.25 15.58
CA ASP A 51 -2.48 4.94 16.30
C ASP A 51 -1.49 4.32 15.32
N PRO A 52 -0.35 4.97 15.02
CA PRO A 52 0.60 4.46 14.02
C PRO A 52 1.05 3.04 14.28
N THR A 53 1.27 2.66 15.56
CA THR A 53 1.73 1.31 15.94
C THR A 53 0.74 0.20 15.56
N LEU A 54 -0.55 0.53 15.36
CA LEU A 54 -1.62 -0.42 15.04
C LEU A 54 -2.04 -0.41 13.56
N VAL A 55 -1.49 0.51 12.76
CA VAL A 55 -1.86 0.66 11.34
C VAL A 55 -1.52 -0.60 10.55
N SER A 56 -2.54 -1.15 9.86
CA SER A 56 -2.41 -2.36 9.05
C SER A 56 -3.17 -2.29 7.72
N ASP A 57 -3.85 -1.19 7.43
CA ASP A 57 -4.62 -0.98 6.22
C ASP A 57 -4.25 0.35 5.54
N SER A 58 -4.56 0.47 4.23
CA SER A 58 -4.18 1.61 3.42
C SER A 58 -4.88 2.90 3.84
N THR A 59 -6.17 2.84 4.22
CA THR A 59 -6.92 4.02 4.68
C THR A 59 -6.34 4.58 5.98
N SER A 60 -6.06 3.71 6.97
CA SER A 60 -5.39 4.13 8.21
C SER A 60 -4.01 4.74 7.92
N ARG A 61 -3.25 4.14 7.00
CA ARG A 61 -1.92 4.63 6.62
C ARG A 61 -1.95 6.02 5.99
N ILE A 62 -2.77 6.27 4.97
CA ILE A 62 -2.83 7.58 4.30
C ILE A 62 -3.26 8.70 5.26
N LEU A 63 -4.11 8.38 6.25
CA LEU A 63 -4.61 9.34 7.23
C LEU A 63 -3.61 9.59 8.38
N THR A 64 -2.74 8.63 8.70
CA THR A 64 -1.71 8.77 9.73
C THR A 64 -0.40 9.34 9.20
N SER A 65 -0.06 9.12 7.92
CA SER A 65 1.19 9.59 7.33
C SER A 65 1.35 11.11 7.38
N GLY A 66 0.26 11.86 7.25
CA GLY A 66 0.28 13.32 7.42
C GLY A 66 0.46 13.80 8.86
N MET A 67 0.33 12.91 9.87
CA MET A 67 0.35 13.27 11.29
C MET A 67 1.68 12.93 12.00
N PHE A 68 2.43 11.94 11.53
CA PHE A 68 3.59 11.45 12.25
C PHE A 68 4.84 11.39 11.38
N LEU A 69 5.96 11.88 11.93
CA LEU A 69 7.29 11.71 11.36
C LEU A 69 7.74 10.25 11.44
N ARG A 70 8.64 9.88 10.55
CA ARG A 70 9.40 8.62 10.58
C ARG A 70 10.89 8.95 10.67
N LEU A 71 11.76 7.98 10.92
CA LEU A 71 13.21 8.24 10.90
C LEU A 71 13.68 8.62 9.49
N THR A 72 13.18 7.88 8.50
CA THR A 72 13.46 8.05 7.07
C THR A 72 12.14 8.14 6.31
N GLU A 73 12.17 8.67 5.10
CA GLU A 73 11.06 8.64 4.16
C GLU A 73 11.55 8.38 2.73
N SER A 74 10.67 7.90 1.86
CA SER A 74 10.99 7.74 0.45
C SER A 74 11.11 9.09 -0.26
N ASP A 75 12.15 9.24 -1.10
CA ASP A 75 12.25 10.37 -2.02
C ASP A 75 10.99 10.39 -2.91
N PRO A 76 10.24 11.50 -2.98
CA PRO A 76 9.07 11.62 -3.86
C PRO A 76 9.32 11.26 -5.32
N ASN A 77 10.59 11.37 -5.79
CA ASN A 77 10.97 10.95 -7.15
C ASN A 77 11.32 9.47 -7.24
N GLY A 78 11.26 8.74 -6.13
CA GLY A 78 11.56 7.31 -6.04
C GLY A 78 13.04 6.97 -5.89
N GLY A 79 13.31 5.77 -5.46
CA GLY A 79 14.60 5.10 -5.60
C GLY A 79 15.54 5.13 -4.40
N ARG A 80 15.33 5.94 -3.38
CA ARG A 80 16.13 5.94 -2.15
C ARG A 80 15.37 6.54 -0.97
N GLU A 81 15.83 6.18 0.21
CA GLU A 81 15.39 6.80 1.46
C GLU A 81 16.12 8.13 1.68
N ILE A 82 15.38 9.10 2.16
CA ILE A 82 15.87 10.43 2.52
C ILE A 82 15.63 10.73 4.01
N PRO A 83 16.34 11.72 4.58
CA PRO A 83 16.11 12.17 5.96
C PRO A 83 14.69 12.67 6.21
N ASP A 84 14.10 12.26 7.37
CA ASP A 84 12.87 12.84 7.92
C ASP A 84 13.13 13.29 9.38
N LEU A 85 12.80 12.49 10.41
CA LEU A 85 13.17 12.79 11.79
C LEU A 85 14.69 12.63 12.03
N ALA A 86 15.32 11.63 11.42
CA ALA A 86 16.77 11.50 11.41
C ALA A 86 17.35 12.41 10.31
N GLU A 87 18.29 13.30 10.68
CA GLU A 87 19.01 14.15 9.72
C GLU A 87 20.06 13.35 8.95
N ARG A 88 20.63 12.34 9.58
CA ARG A 88 21.62 11.43 9.01
C ARG A 88 21.70 10.14 9.82
N TRP A 89 22.37 9.14 9.26
CA TRP A 89 22.66 7.90 9.95
C TRP A 89 24.04 7.35 9.56
N GLU A 90 24.59 6.51 10.42
CA GLU A 90 25.84 5.80 10.21
C GLU A 90 25.58 4.29 10.28
N ILE A 91 26.22 3.54 9.39
CA ILE A 91 26.09 2.09 9.29
C ILE A 91 27.45 1.46 9.56
N SER A 92 27.50 0.47 10.43
CA SER A 92 28.73 -0.29 10.71
C SER A 92 29.24 -1.05 9.47
N LYS A 93 30.54 -1.40 9.45
CA LYS A 93 31.15 -2.12 8.31
C LYS A 93 30.51 -3.48 8.03
N ASP A 94 29.97 -4.13 9.06
CA ASP A 94 29.25 -5.41 8.94
C ASP A 94 27.77 -5.24 8.54
N GLY A 95 27.29 -3.99 8.38
CA GLY A 95 25.92 -3.68 7.98
C GLY A 95 24.86 -3.98 9.04
N ARG A 96 25.24 -4.25 10.27
CA ARG A 96 24.32 -4.67 11.33
C ARG A 96 23.96 -3.58 12.32
N GLU A 97 24.80 -2.58 12.51
CA GLU A 97 24.54 -1.50 13.47
C GLU A 97 24.22 -0.21 12.72
N TYR A 98 23.16 0.45 13.16
CA TYR A 98 22.75 1.76 12.68
C TYR A 98 22.75 2.72 13.85
N THR A 99 23.33 3.91 13.63
CA THR A 99 23.24 5.04 14.56
C THR A 99 22.56 6.19 13.84
N PHE A 100 21.36 6.53 14.28
CA PHE A 100 20.58 7.64 13.74
C PHE A 100 20.80 8.89 14.58
N PHE A 101 21.01 10.03 13.91
CA PHE A 101 21.14 11.33 14.54
C PHE A 101 19.90 12.14 14.25
N LEU A 102 19.12 12.42 15.30
CA LEU A 102 17.82 13.06 15.19
C LEU A 102 17.93 14.57 15.14
N ARG A 103 16.96 15.20 14.49
CA ARG A 103 16.78 16.64 14.48
C ARG A 103 16.62 17.20 15.88
N LYS A 104 17.23 18.34 16.14
CA LYS A 104 17.10 19.04 17.42
C LYS A 104 15.90 19.97 17.48
N ASP A 105 15.33 20.33 16.33
CA ASP A 105 14.19 21.21 16.17
C ASP A 105 12.85 20.45 16.05
N ALA A 106 12.86 19.12 16.14
CA ALA A 106 11.66 18.33 16.14
C ALA A 106 10.95 18.40 17.52
N VAL A 107 9.69 18.79 17.48
CA VAL A 107 8.83 18.87 18.67
C VAL A 107 7.46 18.23 18.39
N TRP A 108 6.83 17.76 19.42
CA TRP A 108 5.43 17.35 19.40
C TRP A 108 4.50 18.58 19.22
N SER A 109 3.27 18.36 18.74
CA SER A 109 2.30 19.44 18.51
C SER A 109 1.88 20.18 19.78
N ASP A 110 2.07 19.59 20.96
CA ASP A 110 1.91 20.26 22.27
C ASP A 110 3.14 21.08 22.68
N GLY A 111 4.26 20.93 21.98
CA GLY A 111 5.51 21.67 22.17
C GLY A 111 6.56 20.97 23.00
N GLN A 112 6.32 19.74 23.44
CA GLN A 112 7.36 18.94 24.09
C GLN A 112 8.41 18.50 23.06
N PRO A 113 9.71 18.41 23.42
CA PRO A 113 10.74 17.88 22.53
C PRO A 113 10.42 16.44 22.08
N LEU A 114 10.64 16.14 20.80
CA LEU A 114 10.64 14.78 20.30
C LEU A 114 12.07 14.25 20.33
N THR A 115 12.29 13.16 21.05
CA THR A 115 13.63 12.65 21.32
C THR A 115 13.81 11.20 20.87
N ALA A 116 15.06 10.72 20.88
CA ALA A 116 15.39 9.31 20.62
C ALA A 116 14.73 8.37 21.65
N HIS A 117 14.42 8.87 22.85
CA HIS A 117 13.68 8.10 23.85
C HIS A 117 12.22 7.83 23.44
N ASP A 118 11.58 8.73 22.67
CA ASP A 118 10.25 8.48 22.10
C ASP A 118 10.31 7.41 21.02
N VAL A 119 11.35 7.42 20.19
CA VAL A 119 11.56 6.37 19.16
C VAL A 119 11.81 5.02 19.81
N GLU A 120 12.71 4.94 20.81
CA GLU A 120 12.98 3.71 21.57
C GLU A 120 11.71 3.16 22.22
N TYR A 121 10.93 4.03 22.88
CA TYR A 121 9.65 3.67 23.47
C TYR A 121 8.68 3.11 22.42
N SER A 122 8.54 3.77 21.28
CA SER A 122 7.60 3.41 20.23
C SER A 122 7.91 2.06 19.60
N TRP A 123 9.19 1.81 19.30
CA TRP A 123 9.61 0.53 18.73
C TRP A 123 9.50 -0.61 19.75
N LYS A 124 9.79 -0.36 21.04
CA LYS A 124 9.56 -1.33 22.12
C LYS A 124 8.06 -1.61 22.29
N ARG A 125 7.19 -0.57 22.14
CA ARG A 125 5.75 -0.74 22.15
C ARG A 125 5.25 -1.57 20.96
N LEU A 126 5.82 -1.39 19.76
CA LEU A 126 5.51 -2.20 18.59
C LEU A 126 5.78 -3.69 18.85
N MET A 127 6.90 -4.00 19.50
CA MET A 127 7.31 -5.37 19.80
C MET A 127 6.49 -6.00 20.93
N ASP A 128 5.85 -5.22 21.80
CA ASP A 128 5.08 -5.74 22.95
C ASP A 128 3.80 -6.43 22.47
N PRO A 129 3.64 -7.75 22.71
CA PRO A 129 2.43 -8.48 22.35
C PRO A 129 1.15 -7.86 22.91
N LYS A 130 1.24 -7.18 24.07
CA LYS A 130 0.10 -6.51 24.70
C LYS A 130 -0.42 -5.30 23.92
N THR A 131 0.39 -4.73 23.05
CA THR A 131 -0.02 -3.63 22.16
C THR A 131 -1.00 -4.14 21.08
N GLY A 132 -0.89 -5.40 20.68
CA GLY A 132 -1.79 -6.01 19.71
C GLY A 132 -1.52 -5.60 18.26
N SER A 133 -0.33 -5.07 17.94
CA SER A 133 0.04 -4.78 16.55
C SER A 133 0.15 -6.06 15.74
N THR A 134 -0.51 -6.12 14.60
CA THR A 134 -0.40 -7.23 13.65
C THR A 134 0.92 -7.23 12.89
N TYR A 135 1.66 -6.12 12.95
CA TYR A 135 2.97 -5.92 12.31
C TYR A 135 4.16 -6.01 13.27
N ASN A 136 3.94 -6.49 14.50
CA ASN A 136 5.00 -6.61 15.50
C ASN A 136 6.20 -7.47 15.04
N ALA A 137 5.96 -8.46 14.17
CA ALA A 137 7.01 -9.31 13.60
C ALA A 137 7.94 -8.56 12.62
N MET A 138 7.57 -7.38 12.11
CA MET A 138 8.49 -6.56 11.29
C MET A 138 9.72 -6.12 12.08
N ALA A 139 9.60 -6.01 13.40
CA ALA A 139 10.72 -5.67 14.28
C ALA A 139 11.64 -6.86 14.59
N ASP A 140 11.32 -8.09 14.18
CA ASP A 140 12.14 -9.31 14.46
C ASP A 140 13.54 -9.25 13.82
N ILE A 141 13.76 -8.33 12.89
CA ILE A 141 15.08 -8.02 12.33
C ILE A 141 16.02 -7.36 13.34
N ILE A 142 15.49 -6.73 14.40
CA ILE A 142 16.28 -6.17 15.50
C ILE A 142 16.70 -7.30 16.42
N GLU A 143 17.97 -7.32 16.79
CA GLU A 143 18.55 -8.38 17.64
C GLU A 143 17.82 -8.49 18.98
N ASN A 144 17.40 -9.71 19.33
CA ASN A 144 16.59 -10.08 20.50
C ASN A 144 15.13 -9.58 20.51
N ALA A 145 14.64 -8.92 19.45
CA ALA A 145 13.25 -8.47 19.39
C ALA A 145 12.27 -9.64 19.31
N ARG A 146 12.59 -10.68 18.51
CA ARG A 146 11.77 -11.88 18.38
C ARG A 146 11.68 -12.64 19.70
N GLU A 147 12.79 -12.79 20.42
CA GLU A 147 12.83 -13.43 21.72
C GLU A 147 11.92 -12.73 22.72
N TYR A 148 11.99 -11.39 22.77
CA TYR A 148 11.08 -10.60 23.61
C TYR A 148 9.62 -10.78 23.18
N ARG A 149 9.31 -10.59 21.90
CA ARG A 149 7.95 -10.68 21.34
C ARG A 149 7.31 -12.07 21.60
N THR A 150 8.09 -13.13 21.58
CA THR A 150 7.63 -14.51 21.81
C THR A 150 7.69 -14.94 23.29
N GLY A 151 8.01 -14.03 24.22
CA GLY A 151 8.07 -14.31 25.65
C GLY A 151 9.29 -15.12 26.10
N LYS A 152 10.32 -15.24 25.25
CA LYS A 152 11.56 -15.99 25.53
C LYS A 152 12.73 -15.11 25.97
N GLY A 153 12.58 -13.79 25.89
CA GLY A 153 13.60 -12.81 26.24
C GLY A 153 13.05 -11.62 27.00
N ALA A 154 13.95 -10.84 27.59
CA ALA A 154 13.61 -9.60 28.29
C ALA A 154 13.63 -8.40 27.35
N LEU A 155 12.81 -7.38 27.60
CA LEU A 155 12.77 -6.15 26.82
C LEU A 155 14.11 -5.41 26.80
N ASP A 156 14.83 -5.42 27.92
CA ASP A 156 16.13 -4.74 28.06
C ASP A 156 17.26 -5.43 27.28
N ALA A 157 17.05 -6.68 26.84
CA ALA A 157 17.98 -7.40 25.99
C ALA A 157 17.86 -7.03 24.51
N VAL A 158 16.79 -6.34 24.11
CA VAL A 158 16.58 -5.89 22.72
C VAL A 158 17.64 -4.85 22.37
N SER A 159 18.36 -5.07 21.28
CA SER A 159 19.46 -4.20 20.82
C SER A 159 18.93 -2.91 20.16
N LEU A 160 18.21 -2.11 20.95
CA LEU A 160 17.63 -0.81 20.59
C LEU A 160 17.77 0.15 21.78
N LYS A 161 18.47 1.27 21.59
CA LYS A 161 18.74 2.19 22.69
C LYS A 161 18.90 3.64 22.25
N ALA A 162 18.22 4.55 22.90
CA ALA A 162 18.55 5.97 22.92
C ALA A 162 19.84 6.17 23.72
N LYS A 163 20.91 6.62 23.06
CA LYS A 163 22.20 6.92 23.72
C LYS A 163 22.14 8.27 24.44
N ASP A 164 21.38 9.20 23.85
CA ASP A 164 21.04 10.53 24.36
C ASP A 164 19.73 10.99 23.69
N ASP A 165 19.31 12.24 23.91
CA ASP A 165 18.06 12.78 23.37
C ASP A 165 17.99 12.79 21.84
N HIS A 166 19.15 12.81 21.15
CA HIS A 166 19.20 12.92 19.70
C HIS A 166 19.95 11.78 19.00
N THR A 167 20.35 10.75 19.72
CA THR A 167 21.11 9.63 19.18
C THR A 167 20.41 8.31 19.49
N LEU A 168 19.90 7.65 18.45
CA LEU A 168 19.32 6.31 18.52
C LEU A 168 20.30 5.29 17.93
N TRP A 169 20.58 4.22 18.68
CA TRP A 169 21.34 3.08 18.20
C TRP A 169 20.46 1.84 18.12
N VAL A 170 20.65 1.07 17.05
CA VAL A 170 19.98 -0.22 16.85
C VAL A 170 20.94 -1.21 16.21
N ARG A 171 20.87 -2.47 16.64
CA ARG A 171 21.61 -3.58 16.03
C ARG A 171 20.64 -4.61 15.47
N LEU A 172 20.93 -5.08 14.26
CA LEU A 172 20.13 -6.05 13.52
C LEU A 172 20.67 -7.47 13.73
N THR A 173 19.81 -8.47 13.58
CA THR A 173 20.17 -9.90 13.63
C THR A 173 21.17 -10.29 12.54
N SER A 174 21.04 -9.66 11.36
CA SER A 174 21.92 -9.81 10.18
C SER A 174 21.96 -8.47 9.42
N PRO A 175 22.87 -8.27 8.46
CA PRO A 175 22.76 -7.15 7.54
C PRO A 175 21.42 -7.18 6.82
N VAL A 176 20.68 -6.06 6.83
CA VAL A 176 19.36 -5.93 6.17
C VAL A 176 19.42 -4.72 5.24
N PRO A 177 19.73 -4.91 3.94
CA PRO A 177 19.90 -3.80 3.00
C PRO A 177 18.68 -2.92 2.80
N TYR A 178 17.48 -3.43 3.10
CA TYR A 178 16.20 -2.71 3.00
C TYR A 178 15.74 -2.12 4.35
N PHE A 179 16.58 -2.10 5.38
CA PHE A 179 16.20 -1.66 6.73
C PHE A 179 15.67 -0.23 6.75
N LEU A 180 16.33 0.69 6.02
CA LEU A 180 15.90 2.09 5.97
C LEU A 180 14.51 2.23 5.36
N GLY A 181 14.21 1.50 4.28
CA GLY A 181 12.88 1.45 3.67
C GLY A 181 11.83 0.74 4.55
N LEU A 182 12.25 -0.27 5.33
CA LEU A 182 11.35 -0.95 6.26
C LEU A 182 10.86 -0.01 7.38
N ILE A 183 11.74 0.81 7.95
CA ILE A 183 11.40 1.73 9.04
C ILE A 183 10.61 2.97 8.61
N GLU A 184 10.40 3.16 7.30
CA GLU A 184 9.40 4.10 6.77
C GLU A 184 7.97 3.65 7.04
N TYR A 185 7.75 2.34 7.27
CA TYR A 185 6.42 1.84 7.52
C TYR A 185 5.84 2.47 8.79
N MET A 186 4.56 2.84 8.74
CA MET A 186 3.94 3.70 9.76
C MET A 186 4.02 3.13 11.18
N VAL A 187 4.12 1.80 11.34
CA VAL A 187 4.25 1.17 12.66
C VAL A 187 5.55 1.50 13.39
N PHE A 188 6.58 1.99 12.67
CA PHE A 188 7.84 2.47 13.23
C PHE A 188 7.86 3.97 13.53
N ALA A 189 6.77 4.70 13.22
CA ALA A 189 6.68 6.11 13.56
C ALA A 189 6.72 6.29 15.10
N PRO A 190 7.46 7.30 15.62
CA PRO A 190 7.42 7.62 17.03
C PRO A 190 6.03 8.11 17.45
N VAL A 191 5.59 7.70 18.63
CA VAL A 191 4.35 8.09 19.27
C VAL A 191 4.62 8.82 20.59
N PRO A 192 3.77 9.77 21.02
CA PRO A 192 4.03 10.60 22.20
C PRO A 192 3.90 9.79 23.49
N LYS A 193 5.02 9.31 24.01
CA LYS A 193 5.08 8.50 25.24
C LYS A 193 4.29 9.12 26.38
N HIS A 194 4.47 10.42 26.62
CA HIS A 194 3.81 11.14 27.72
C HIS A 194 2.28 11.12 27.62
N VAL A 195 1.72 11.18 26.41
CA VAL A 195 0.28 11.11 26.18
C VAL A 195 -0.22 9.67 26.35
N ILE A 196 0.47 8.71 25.71
CA ILE A 196 0.08 7.30 25.76
C ILE A 196 0.10 6.76 27.17
N GLU A 197 1.18 7.02 27.94
CA GLU A 197 1.27 6.54 29.33
C GLU A 197 0.24 7.21 30.25
N LYS A 198 -0.11 8.48 30.00
CA LYS A 198 -1.20 9.16 30.69
C LYS A 198 -2.54 8.44 30.46
N PHE A 199 -2.95 8.24 29.20
CA PHE A 199 -4.22 7.59 28.89
C PHE A 199 -4.24 6.11 29.29
N LYS A 200 -3.11 5.43 29.23
CA LYS A 200 -2.96 4.07 29.74
C LYS A 200 -3.17 3.98 31.25
N ALA A 201 -2.60 4.91 32.02
CA ALA A 201 -2.80 5.00 33.46
C ALA A 201 -4.24 5.28 33.84
N GLU A 202 -4.97 6.04 33.02
CA GLU A 202 -6.39 6.32 33.16
C GLU A 202 -7.32 5.17 32.73
N GLY A 203 -6.77 4.10 32.10
CA GLY A 203 -7.56 3.01 31.52
C GLY A 203 -8.38 3.42 30.29
N LYS A 204 -7.95 4.46 29.55
CA LYS A 204 -8.66 5.07 28.41
C LYS A 204 -7.75 5.19 27.18
N LEU A 205 -6.88 4.21 26.97
CA LEU A 205 -5.86 4.27 25.92
C LEU A 205 -6.45 4.51 24.51
N GLU A 206 -7.66 4.02 24.25
CA GLU A 206 -8.35 4.19 22.96
C GLU A 206 -8.74 5.65 22.65
N LEU A 207 -8.69 6.53 23.65
CA LEU A 207 -9.07 7.95 23.49
C LEU A 207 -7.89 8.85 23.09
N TRP A 208 -6.64 8.37 23.13
CA TRP A 208 -5.49 9.24 22.87
C TRP A 208 -5.44 9.74 21.41
N THR A 209 -6.04 9.03 20.46
CA THR A 209 -6.09 9.40 19.03
C THR A 209 -7.27 10.30 18.66
N ARG A 210 -8.13 10.69 19.62
CA ARG A 210 -9.26 11.60 19.35
C ARG A 210 -8.77 13.03 19.12
N PRO A 211 -9.49 13.85 18.30
CA PRO A 211 -9.04 15.21 17.95
C PRO A 211 -8.60 16.08 19.13
N GLN A 212 -9.30 16.00 20.27
CA GLN A 212 -8.99 16.78 21.47
C GLN A 212 -7.78 16.26 22.27
N ASN A 213 -7.29 15.07 21.97
CA ASN A 213 -6.27 14.38 22.77
C ASN A 213 -4.99 14.08 21.98
N ILE A 214 -5.12 13.96 20.66
CA ILE A 214 -4.03 13.50 19.82
C ILE A 214 -2.89 14.53 19.79
N VAL A 215 -1.68 14.03 20.03
CA VAL A 215 -0.45 14.80 19.91
C VAL A 215 0.39 14.16 18.83
N VAL A 216 0.85 14.94 17.87
CA VAL A 216 1.47 14.47 16.63
C VAL A 216 2.82 15.15 16.40
N SER A 217 3.65 14.55 15.56
CA SER A 217 4.97 15.09 15.19
C SER A 217 5.03 15.62 13.76
N GLY A 218 4.07 15.26 12.93
CA GLY A 218 4.05 15.54 11.49
C GLY A 218 3.43 16.89 11.11
N PRO A 219 3.29 17.15 9.80
CA PRO A 219 2.85 18.43 9.24
C PRO A 219 1.38 18.79 9.51
N PHE A 220 0.54 17.84 9.88
CA PHE A 220 -0.88 18.07 10.11
C PHE A 220 -1.36 17.49 11.44
N ILE A 221 -2.36 18.12 12.05
CA ILE A 221 -3.02 17.70 13.28
C ILE A 221 -4.47 17.36 12.97
N LEU A 222 -4.99 16.23 13.45
CA LEU A 222 -6.41 15.92 13.40
C LEU A 222 -7.18 16.92 14.25
N ALA A 223 -7.98 17.77 13.61
CA ALA A 223 -8.71 18.87 14.26
C ALA A 223 -10.18 18.53 14.52
N ASP A 224 -10.77 17.69 13.67
CA ASP A 224 -12.18 17.30 13.80
C ASP A 224 -12.42 15.94 13.13
N GLU A 225 -13.41 15.19 13.60
CA GLU A 225 -13.85 13.95 13.01
C GLU A 225 -15.36 13.75 13.10
N ASN A 226 -15.94 13.33 11.99
CA ASN A 226 -17.33 12.87 11.91
C ASN A 226 -17.33 11.43 11.41
N PHE A 227 -17.72 10.50 12.27
CA PHE A 227 -17.68 9.07 12.01
C PHE A 227 -18.35 8.72 10.69
N LYS A 228 -17.64 8.00 9.81
CA LYS A 228 -18.07 7.60 8.46
C LYS A 228 -18.46 8.75 7.52
N GLN A 229 -18.08 9.98 7.82
CA GLN A 229 -18.34 11.13 6.95
C GLN A 229 -17.04 11.82 6.53
N ASN A 230 -16.28 12.32 7.50
CA ASN A 230 -15.00 12.98 7.22
C ASN A 230 -14.09 13.07 8.44
N LYS A 231 -12.81 13.32 8.16
CA LYS A 231 -11.81 13.78 9.14
C LYS A 231 -11.16 15.04 8.61
N VAL A 232 -10.98 16.02 9.49
CA VAL A 232 -10.43 17.33 9.16
C VAL A 232 -9.08 17.50 9.83
N TYR A 233 -8.08 17.79 9.03
CA TYR A 233 -6.70 18.01 9.44
C TYR A 233 -6.35 19.48 9.23
N LYS A 234 -5.61 20.07 10.17
CA LYS A 234 -5.06 21.43 10.07
C LYS A 234 -3.55 21.39 10.11
N LYS A 235 -2.92 22.32 9.43
CA LYS A 235 -1.47 22.49 9.45
C LYS A 235 -0.95 22.59 10.89
N ASN A 236 0.10 21.84 11.18
CA ASN A 236 0.81 21.89 12.46
C ASN A 236 1.83 23.03 12.43
N PRO A 237 1.62 24.13 13.15
CA PRO A 237 2.53 25.28 13.15
C PRO A 237 3.87 24.97 13.84
N LYS A 238 3.96 23.86 14.58
CA LYS A 238 5.18 23.41 15.27
C LYS A 238 5.98 22.39 14.50
N TYR A 239 5.50 21.96 13.31
CA TYR A 239 6.27 21.11 12.42
C TYR A 239 7.53 21.86 11.97
N PHE A 240 8.70 21.25 12.00
CA PHE A 240 10.01 21.90 11.73
C PHE A 240 10.10 22.60 10.35
N ASN A 241 9.33 22.14 9.37
CA ASN A 241 9.21 22.75 8.05
C ASN A 241 7.81 23.34 7.78
N ALA A 242 7.12 23.84 8.82
CA ALA A 242 5.76 24.36 8.68
C ALA A 242 5.63 25.50 7.67
N ASP A 243 6.66 26.31 7.52
CA ASP A 243 6.76 27.41 6.55
C ASP A 243 6.72 26.92 5.09
N LYS A 244 7.19 25.71 4.82
CA LYS A 244 7.18 25.09 3.49
C LYS A 244 5.85 24.42 3.15
N ILE A 245 4.98 24.16 4.13
CA ILE A 245 3.68 23.54 3.88
C ILE A 245 2.70 24.57 3.31
N ARG A 246 2.22 24.33 2.10
CA ARG A 246 1.31 25.25 1.38
C ARG A 246 -0.16 25.04 1.77
N LEU A 247 -0.53 23.84 2.18
CA LEU A 247 -1.88 23.51 2.61
C LEU A 247 -2.10 23.89 4.08
N ASN A 248 -3.15 24.61 4.40
CA ASN A 248 -3.57 24.91 5.76
C ASN A 248 -4.57 23.89 6.30
N LYS A 249 -5.26 23.20 5.38
CA LYS A 249 -6.28 22.22 5.74
C LYS A 249 -6.33 21.06 4.74
N VAL A 250 -6.55 19.84 5.26
CA VAL A 250 -6.89 18.66 4.48
C VAL A 250 -8.19 18.08 5.03
N THR A 251 -9.16 17.81 4.16
CA THR A 251 -10.41 17.14 4.51
C THR A 251 -10.47 15.79 3.82
N ALA A 252 -10.45 14.71 4.58
CA ALA A 252 -10.63 13.36 4.09
C ALA A 252 -12.11 12.97 4.23
N ILE A 253 -12.85 12.97 3.12
CA ILE A 253 -14.25 12.53 3.07
C ILE A 253 -14.30 11.01 2.86
N MET A 254 -15.44 10.38 3.19
CA MET A 254 -15.62 8.93 3.13
C MET A 254 -16.81 8.58 2.26
N ILE A 255 -16.56 8.38 0.96
CA ILE A 255 -17.56 7.91 -0.01
C ILE A 255 -17.16 6.50 -0.41
N GLU A 256 -17.83 5.49 0.17
CA GLU A 256 -17.53 4.07 -0.04
C GLU A 256 -17.97 3.57 -1.42
N ASP A 257 -19.06 4.11 -1.97
CA ASP A 257 -19.53 3.76 -3.31
C ASP A 257 -18.65 4.41 -4.38
N TYR A 258 -18.00 3.59 -5.19
CA TYR A 258 -17.02 4.05 -6.17
C TYR A 258 -17.65 4.87 -7.31
N ALA A 259 -18.88 4.56 -7.72
CA ALA A 259 -19.58 5.34 -8.75
C ALA A 259 -20.01 6.70 -8.21
N ALA A 260 -20.45 6.76 -6.94
CA ALA A 260 -20.73 8.01 -6.25
C ALA A 260 -19.45 8.85 -6.08
N SER A 261 -18.31 8.22 -5.76
CA SER A 261 -17.01 8.90 -5.69
C SER A 261 -16.64 9.55 -7.02
N VAL A 262 -16.75 8.82 -8.15
CA VAL A 262 -16.48 9.37 -9.49
C VAL A 262 -17.38 10.55 -9.81
N ASN A 263 -18.67 10.48 -9.45
CA ASN A 263 -19.60 11.60 -9.65
C ASN A 263 -19.28 12.80 -8.75
N ALA A 264 -18.89 12.56 -7.49
CA ALA A 264 -18.45 13.60 -6.56
C ALA A 264 -17.17 14.29 -7.06
N PHE A 265 -16.21 13.54 -7.62
CA PHE A 265 -15.04 14.09 -8.29
C PHE A 265 -15.45 14.98 -9.49
N LYS A 266 -16.35 14.49 -10.34
CA LYS A 266 -16.84 15.25 -11.52
C LYS A 266 -17.37 16.62 -11.12
N THR A 267 -18.09 16.72 -10.01
CA THR A 267 -18.68 17.97 -9.50
C THR A 267 -17.73 18.79 -8.62
N GLY A 268 -16.50 18.32 -8.37
CA GLY A 268 -15.48 19.02 -7.59
C GLY A 268 -15.72 18.96 -6.08
N GLN A 269 -16.38 17.93 -5.57
CA GLN A 269 -16.53 17.72 -4.12
C GLN A 269 -15.23 17.19 -3.47
N HIS A 270 -14.34 16.60 -4.25
CA HIS A 270 -12.98 16.24 -3.85
C HIS A 270 -12.00 16.36 -5.02
N ASP A 271 -10.73 16.47 -4.71
CA ASP A 271 -9.65 16.74 -5.66
C ASP A 271 -8.92 15.48 -6.13
N TRP A 272 -8.98 14.45 -5.31
CA TRP A 272 -8.31 13.17 -5.55
C TRP A 272 -9.12 12.02 -4.95
N THR A 273 -9.29 10.95 -5.74
CA THR A 273 -10.04 9.75 -5.30
C THR A 273 -9.30 8.94 -4.22
N ALA A 274 -8.02 9.24 -3.96
CA ALA A 274 -7.19 8.63 -2.92
C ALA A 274 -7.43 7.10 -2.80
N GLU A 275 -8.11 6.63 -1.75
CA GLU A 275 -8.37 5.21 -1.51
C GLU A 275 -9.57 4.65 -2.31
N ALA A 276 -10.39 5.50 -2.93
CA ALA A 276 -11.54 5.05 -3.71
C ALA A 276 -11.13 4.48 -5.07
N SER A 277 -11.49 3.24 -5.34
CA SER A 277 -11.25 2.59 -6.63
C SER A 277 -12.13 3.17 -7.74
N ILE A 278 -11.68 3.03 -8.98
CA ILE A 278 -12.47 3.40 -10.17
C ILE A 278 -13.23 2.17 -10.65
N PRO A 279 -14.56 2.25 -10.87
CA PRO A 279 -15.33 1.14 -11.43
C PRO A 279 -14.78 0.70 -12.80
N ALA A 280 -14.62 -0.60 -13.01
CA ALA A 280 -14.01 -1.17 -14.21
C ALA A 280 -14.79 -0.80 -15.51
N ASP A 281 -16.09 -0.67 -15.42
CA ASP A 281 -16.97 -0.26 -16.54
C ASP A 281 -16.82 1.21 -16.93
N GLN A 282 -16.31 2.06 -16.03
CA GLN A 282 -16.08 3.48 -16.28
C GLN A 282 -14.68 3.78 -16.83
N ILE A 283 -13.73 2.86 -16.70
CA ILE A 283 -12.32 3.07 -17.08
C ILE A 283 -12.20 3.48 -18.55
N GLU A 284 -12.88 2.79 -19.48
CA GLU A 284 -12.82 3.09 -20.91
C GLU A 284 -13.33 4.50 -21.25
N THR A 285 -14.24 5.01 -20.45
CA THR A 285 -14.74 6.39 -20.59
C THR A 285 -13.77 7.40 -19.98
N LEU A 286 -13.24 7.10 -18.81
CA LEU A 286 -12.42 8.02 -18.03
C LEU A 286 -10.99 8.17 -18.58
N LYS A 287 -10.40 7.12 -19.16
CA LYS A 287 -9.04 7.17 -19.72
C LYS A 287 -8.86 8.16 -20.89
N LYS A 288 -9.93 8.74 -21.39
CA LYS A 288 -9.90 9.81 -22.41
C LYS A 288 -9.53 11.16 -21.81
N TYR A 289 -9.61 11.29 -20.49
CA TYR A 289 -9.39 12.55 -19.77
C TYR A 289 -8.00 12.58 -19.13
N LYS A 290 -7.37 13.75 -19.11
CA LYS A 290 -6.01 13.96 -18.60
C LYS A 290 -5.91 13.88 -17.06
N ASP A 291 -7.01 13.95 -16.35
CA ASP A 291 -7.10 13.78 -14.89
C ASP A 291 -7.34 12.35 -14.43
N PHE A 292 -7.42 11.41 -15.39
CA PHE A 292 -7.41 9.98 -15.11
C PHE A 292 -5.99 9.40 -15.26
N HIS A 293 -5.54 8.69 -14.25
CA HIS A 293 -4.18 8.17 -14.17
C HIS A 293 -4.15 6.67 -13.91
N PHE A 294 -3.07 6.02 -14.39
CA PHE A 294 -2.64 4.69 -13.99
C PHE A 294 -1.20 4.78 -13.48
N ASP A 295 -0.99 4.48 -12.21
CA ASP A 295 0.35 4.33 -11.67
C ASP A 295 0.66 2.85 -11.43
N PRO A 296 1.91 2.38 -11.66
CA PRO A 296 2.32 1.06 -11.21
C PRO A 296 2.19 0.95 -9.68
N ASN A 297 1.71 -0.20 -9.21
CA ASN A 297 1.68 -0.51 -7.78
C ASN A 297 2.58 -1.71 -7.51
N LEU A 298 3.37 -1.64 -6.45
CA LEU A 298 4.20 -2.75 -5.98
C LEU A 298 3.33 -3.84 -5.35
N ALA A 299 2.55 -4.49 -6.19
CA ALA A 299 1.68 -5.59 -5.77
C ALA A 299 1.50 -6.60 -6.90
N THR A 300 1.30 -7.86 -6.51
CA THR A 300 1.08 -8.97 -7.44
C THR A 300 -0.20 -9.71 -7.09
N TYR A 301 -1.04 -9.93 -8.08
CA TYR A 301 -2.23 -10.78 -7.98
C TYR A 301 -1.88 -12.21 -8.36
N PHE A 302 -2.19 -13.16 -7.50
CA PHE A 302 -1.91 -14.58 -7.75
C PHE A 302 -2.85 -15.52 -7.00
N TYR A 303 -2.80 -16.81 -7.36
CA TYR A 303 -3.43 -17.87 -6.59
C TYR A 303 -2.35 -18.73 -5.92
N PHE A 304 -2.54 -19.05 -4.64
CA PHE A 304 -1.80 -20.12 -3.98
C PHE A 304 -2.35 -21.48 -4.38
N LEU A 305 -1.45 -22.44 -4.58
CA LEU A 305 -1.75 -23.85 -4.77
C LEU A 305 -1.27 -24.60 -3.52
N ASN A 306 -2.16 -25.33 -2.84
CA ASN A 306 -1.78 -26.09 -1.66
C ASN A 306 -0.96 -27.33 -2.06
N THR A 307 0.36 -27.26 -1.88
CA THR A 307 1.29 -28.30 -2.35
C THR A 307 1.23 -29.60 -1.54
N GLU A 308 0.54 -29.63 -0.41
CA GLU A 308 0.30 -30.85 0.36
C GLU A 308 -0.88 -31.67 -0.18
N ARG A 309 -1.70 -31.10 -1.07
CA ARG A 309 -2.89 -31.76 -1.64
C ARG A 309 -2.61 -32.36 -3.02
N LYS A 310 -3.07 -33.60 -3.24
CA LYS A 310 -3.05 -34.22 -4.57
C LYS A 310 -4.13 -33.62 -5.47
N PRO A 311 -3.85 -33.38 -6.77
CA PRO A 311 -2.58 -33.63 -7.48
C PRO A 311 -1.61 -32.43 -7.43
N LEU A 312 -1.89 -31.39 -6.64
CA LEU A 312 -1.10 -30.17 -6.55
C LEU A 312 0.28 -30.37 -5.88
N ASN A 313 0.53 -31.55 -5.31
CA ASN A 313 1.86 -31.94 -4.82
C ASN A 313 2.85 -32.22 -5.96
N ASP A 314 2.38 -32.44 -7.19
CA ASP A 314 3.24 -32.61 -8.37
C ASP A 314 3.53 -31.25 -9.04
N PRO A 315 4.80 -30.81 -9.15
CA PRO A 315 5.13 -29.53 -9.77
C PRO A 315 4.74 -29.46 -11.27
N ARG A 316 4.69 -30.59 -11.98
CA ARG A 316 4.25 -30.63 -13.39
C ARG A 316 2.79 -30.22 -13.53
N VAL A 317 1.93 -30.67 -12.59
CA VAL A 317 0.51 -30.27 -12.53
C VAL A 317 0.39 -28.76 -12.26
N ARG A 318 1.10 -28.25 -11.25
CA ARG A 318 1.07 -26.83 -10.92
C ARG A 318 1.54 -25.94 -12.08
N ARG A 319 2.64 -26.35 -12.72
CA ARG A 319 3.17 -25.63 -13.89
C ARG A 319 2.20 -25.68 -15.08
N ALA A 320 1.55 -26.81 -15.31
CA ALA A 320 0.52 -26.97 -16.35
C ALA A 320 -0.66 -26.01 -16.09
N LEU A 321 -1.18 -25.95 -14.87
CA LEU A 321 -2.24 -25.02 -14.49
C LEU A 321 -1.83 -23.55 -14.72
N SER A 322 -0.58 -23.19 -14.39
CA SER A 322 -0.07 -21.85 -14.59
C SER A 322 0.10 -21.49 -16.07
N LEU A 323 0.70 -22.36 -16.89
CA LEU A 323 0.94 -22.11 -18.32
C LEU A 323 -0.33 -22.13 -19.17
N ALA A 324 -1.42 -22.71 -18.69
CA ALA A 324 -2.71 -22.75 -19.37
C ALA A 324 -3.51 -21.44 -19.27
N ILE A 325 -3.05 -20.45 -18.49
CA ILE A 325 -3.73 -19.16 -18.29
C ILE A 325 -3.17 -18.11 -19.25
N ASP A 326 -4.00 -17.59 -20.14
CA ASP A 326 -3.70 -16.41 -20.96
C ASP A 326 -3.89 -15.14 -20.13
N ARG A 327 -2.79 -14.70 -19.53
CA ARG A 327 -2.76 -13.52 -18.65
C ARG A 327 -3.05 -12.24 -19.40
N LYS A 328 -2.57 -12.16 -20.65
CA LYS A 328 -2.82 -10.98 -21.49
C LYS A 328 -4.31 -10.84 -21.79
N ALA A 329 -4.99 -11.92 -22.13
CA ALA A 329 -6.43 -11.90 -22.36
C ALA A 329 -7.22 -11.49 -21.10
N ILE A 330 -6.76 -11.90 -19.89
CA ILE A 330 -7.37 -11.47 -18.63
C ILE A 330 -7.19 -9.97 -18.42
N VAL A 331 -5.99 -9.44 -18.60
CA VAL A 331 -5.72 -8.01 -18.42
C VAL A 331 -6.50 -7.16 -19.45
N ASP A 332 -6.47 -7.56 -20.71
CA ASP A 332 -7.07 -6.77 -21.80
C ASP A 332 -8.61 -6.80 -21.77
N ASN A 333 -9.22 -7.94 -21.40
CA ASN A 333 -10.66 -8.14 -21.57
C ASN A 333 -11.45 -8.23 -20.26
N VAL A 334 -10.81 -8.64 -19.15
CA VAL A 334 -11.50 -8.83 -17.87
C VAL A 334 -11.25 -7.67 -16.94
N THR A 335 -10.00 -7.34 -16.63
CA THR A 335 -9.68 -6.30 -15.65
C THR A 335 -9.59 -4.91 -16.27
N ARG A 336 -9.03 -4.76 -17.46
CA ARG A 336 -8.91 -3.50 -18.24
C ARG A 336 -8.25 -2.33 -17.50
N GLN A 337 -7.41 -2.63 -16.51
CA GLN A 337 -6.78 -1.63 -15.63
C GLN A 337 -5.30 -1.38 -15.97
N ASN A 338 -4.89 -1.63 -17.20
CA ASN A 338 -3.52 -1.42 -17.67
C ASN A 338 -2.44 -2.16 -16.84
N GLN A 339 -2.82 -3.26 -16.20
CA GLN A 339 -1.89 -4.09 -15.44
C GLN A 339 -0.87 -4.74 -16.36
N THR A 340 0.30 -5.07 -15.81
CA THR A 340 1.32 -5.81 -16.53
C THR A 340 1.12 -7.32 -16.33
N PRO A 341 0.79 -8.10 -17.37
CA PRO A 341 0.68 -9.55 -17.24
C PRO A 341 2.01 -10.14 -16.78
N SER A 342 1.98 -11.04 -15.78
CA SER A 342 3.20 -11.66 -15.26
C SER A 342 2.98 -13.08 -14.80
N ARG A 343 4.02 -13.90 -14.91
CA ARG A 343 4.17 -15.20 -14.27
C ARG A 343 5.25 -15.21 -13.18
N ASP A 344 5.92 -14.08 -13.03
CA ASP A 344 6.86 -13.82 -11.95
C ASP A 344 6.14 -13.18 -10.76
N LEU A 345 6.70 -13.31 -9.55
CA LEU A 345 6.10 -12.80 -8.32
C LEU A 345 6.50 -11.35 -8.05
N VAL A 346 7.74 -10.96 -8.38
CA VAL A 346 8.30 -9.64 -8.08
C VAL A 346 7.97 -8.65 -9.18
N PRO A 347 7.31 -7.50 -8.87
CA PRO A 347 7.01 -6.47 -9.85
C PRO A 347 8.26 -5.88 -10.51
N SER A 348 8.17 -5.66 -11.82
CA SER A 348 9.25 -5.07 -12.62
C SER A 348 9.52 -3.58 -12.34
N SER A 349 8.68 -2.96 -11.51
CA SER A 349 8.82 -1.56 -11.10
C SER A 349 9.82 -1.34 -9.95
N ILE A 350 10.41 -2.40 -9.38
CA ILE A 350 11.47 -2.25 -8.37
C ILE A 350 12.77 -1.82 -9.06
N PRO A 351 13.34 -0.65 -8.70
CA PRO A 351 14.53 -0.13 -9.36
C PRO A 351 15.73 -1.08 -9.28
N GLY A 352 16.32 -1.37 -10.44
CA GLY A 352 17.51 -2.22 -10.55
C GLY A 352 17.26 -3.73 -10.47
N TYR A 353 16.05 -4.17 -10.14
CA TYR A 353 15.69 -5.59 -10.17
C TYR A 353 15.06 -5.97 -11.52
N VAL A 354 15.48 -7.09 -12.08
CA VAL A 354 14.91 -7.63 -13.33
C VAL A 354 14.46 -9.06 -13.06
N SER A 355 13.15 -9.27 -13.01
CA SER A 355 12.53 -10.59 -12.87
C SER A 355 12.96 -11.55 -13.98
N PRO A 356 12.82 -12.88 -13.80
CA PRO A 356 13.21 -13.88 -14.80
C PRO A 356 12.58 -13.72 -16.18
N SER A 357 11.45 -13.03 -16.31
CA SER A 357 10.63 -12.92 -17.52
C SER A 357 10.10 -14.27 -17.96
N SER A 358 9.48 -14.98 -17.02
CA SER A 358 8.94 -16.33 -17.24
C SER A 358 7.88 -16.35 -18.33
N GLU A 359 7.86 -17.43 -19.12
CA GLU A 359 6.91 -17.62 -20.23
C GLU A 359 5.45 -17.49 -19.72
N LEU A 360 4.70 -16.54 -20.28
CA LEU A 360 3.39 -16.16 -19.78
C LEU A 360 2.28 -17.19 -20.05
N TYR A 361 2.30 -17.78 -21.26
CA TYR A 361 1.24 -18.65 -21.77
C TYR A 361 1.80 -19.65 -22.76
N ASN A 362 1.60 -20.95 -22.49
CA ASN A 362 1.99 -22.03 -23.39
C ASN A 362 1.08 -23.25 -23.19
N PRO A 363 -0.11 -23.27 -23.81
CA PRO A 363 -1.09 -24.35 -23.63
C PRO A 363 -0.60 -25.71 -24.12
N GLU A 364 0.27 -25.76 -25.12
CA GLU A 364 0.80 -27.03 -25.63
C GLU A 364 1.78 -27.67 -24.63
N LEU A 365 2.69 -26.88 -24.06
CA LEU A 365 3.54 -27.35 -22.97
C LEU A 365 2.71 -27.72 -21.72
N ALA A 366 1.66 -26.95 -21.42
CA ALA A 366 0.76 -27.25 -20.32
C ALA A 366 0.05 -28.60 -20.48
N LYS A 367 -0.47 -28.91 -21.68
CA LYS A 367 -1.06 -30.22 -22.01
C LYS A 367 -0.04 -31.36 -21.84
N LYS A 368 1.18 -31.18 -22.36
CA LYS A 368 2.26 -32.15 -22.22
C LYS A 368 2.59 -32.43 -20.76
N LEU A 369 2.81 -31.39 -19.94
CA LEU A 369 3.12 -31.53 -18.51
C LEU A 369 2.00 -32.25 -17.74
N LEU A 370 0.74 -31.95 -18.07
CA LEU A 370 -0.41 -32.60 -17.45
C LEU A 370 -0.50 -34.09 -17.85
N ALA A 371 -0.23 -34.41 -19.11
CA ALA A 371 -0.18 -35.78 -19.59
C ALA A 371 0.96 -36.58 -18.95
N ASP A 372 2.17 -35.97 -18.84
CA ASP A 372 3.35 -36.57 -18.19
C ASP A 372 3.11 -36.78 -16.68
N ALA A 373 2.20 -36.03 -16.08
CA ALA A 373 1.74 -36.21 -14.69
C ALA A 373 0.64 -37.28 -14.53
N GLY A 374 0.20 -37.93 -15.62
CA GLY A 374 -0.78 -39.02 -15.61
C GLY A 374 -2.21 -38.60 -15.95
N PHE A 375 -2.42 -37.37 -16.43
CA PHE A 375 -3.77 -36.86 -16.78
C PHE A 375 -3.87 -36.38 -18.23
N PRO A 376 -3.66 -37.27 -19.22
CA PRO A 376 -3.70 -36.90 -20.65
C PRO A 376 -5.09 -36.36 -21.02
N GLY A 377 -5.14 -35.11 -21.56
CA GLY A 377 -6.39 -34.43 -21.90
C GLY A 377 -7.34 -34.23 -20.71
N GLY A 378 -6.81 -34.17 -19.49
CA GLY A 378 -7.59 -34.03 -18.26
C GLY A 378 -8.28 -35.30 -17.76
N LYS A 379 -8.08 -36.43 -18.44
CA LYS A 379 -8.74 -37.70 -18.06
C LYS A 379 -8.30 -38.16 -16.66
N GLY A 380 -9.29 -38.40 -15.77
CA GLY A 380 -9.03 -38.83 -14.39
C GLY A 380 -8.53 -37.73 -13.45
N PHE A 381 -8.45 -36.46 -13.92
CA PHE A 381 -8.06 -35.34 -13.06
C PHE A 381 -9.09 -35.13 -11.96
N PRO A 382 -8.68 -35.04 -10.68
CA PRO A 382 -9.63 -34.86 -9.58
C PRO A 382 -10.24 -33.46 -9.59
N LYS A 383 -11.40 -33.35 -8.96
CA LYS A 383 -12.09 -32.08 -8.77
C LYS A 383 -11.29 -31.19 -7.82
N LEU A 384 -10.96 -29.97 -8.24
CA LEU A 384 -10.34 -28.95 -7.42
C LEU A 384 -11.27 -27.76 -7.23
N THR A 385 -11.09 -27.02 -6.14
CA THR A 385 -11.85 -25.80 -5.84
C THR A 385 -10.91 -24.60 -5.71
N LEU A 386 -11.22 -23.53 -6.44
CA LEU A 386 -10.61 -22.21 -6.28
C LEU A 386 -11.49 -21.35 -5.37
N LYS A 387 -10.96 -20.94 -4.21
CA LYS A 387 -11.62 -20.04 -3.27
C LYS A 387 -11.17 -18.59 -3.49
N PHE A 388 -12.11 -17.64 -3.41
CA PHE A 388 -11.84 -16.20 -3.49
C PHE A 388 -12.82 -15.41 -2.63
N ASN A 389 -12.41 -14.19 -2.20
CA ASN A 389 -13.31 -13.31 -1.45
C ASN A 389 -14.30 -12.60 -2.36
N THR A 390 -15.45 -12.23 -1.79
CA THR A 390 -16.53 -11.55 -2.50
C THR A 390 -16.03 -10.28 -3.17
N SER A 391 -16.05 -10.29 -4.50
CA SER A 391 -15.72 -9.19 -5.38
C SER A 391 -16.07 -9.59 -6.82
N ASP A 392 -16.73 -8.72 -7.56
CA ASP A 392 -17.05 -8.96 -8.98
C ASP A 392 -15.80 -9.14 -9.83
N GLY A 393 -14.74 -8.38 -9.54
CA GLY A 393 -13.45 -8.51 -10.22
C GLY A 393 -12.83 -9.90 -10.00
N HIS A 394 -12.78 -10.39 -8.76
CA HIS A 394 -12.24 -11.71 -8.46
C HIS A 394 -13.06 -12.84 -9.07
N LYS A 395 -14.39 -12.70 -9.06
CA LYS A 395 -15.29 -13.65 -9.70
C LYS A 395 -15.02 -13.77 -11.20
N LYS A 396 -14.97 -12.64 -11.92
CA LYS A 396 -14.69 -12.61 -13.36
C LYS A 396 -13.32 -13.22 -13.72
N ILE A 397 -12.29 -12.95 -12.91
CA ILE A 397 -10.95 -13.56 -13.11
C ILE A 397 -11.02 -15.07 -12.87
N ALA A 398 -11.71 -15.53 -11.83
CA ALA A 398 -11.87 -16.95 -11.52
C ALA A 398 -12.65 -17.69 -12.61
N GLU A 399 -13.72 -17.11 -13.14
CA GLU A 399 -14.51 -17.65 -14.26
C GLU A 399 -13.68 -17.73 -15.54
N ALA A 400 -12.87 -16.71 -15.84
CA ALA A 400 -11.96 -16.74 -16.99
C ALA A 400 -10.89 -17.85 -16.85
N ALA A 401 -10.27 -17.98 -15.68
CA ALA A 401 -9.30 -19.02 -15.40
C ALA A 401 -9.93 -20.43 -15.51
N GLN A 402 -11.13 -20.62 -14.95
CA GLN A 402 -11.89 -21.86 -15.07
C GLN A 402 -12.15 -22.24 -16.53
N ALA A 403 -12.57 -21.28 -17.36
CA ALA A 403 -12.81 -21.49 -18.78
C ALA A 403 -11.53 -21.87 -19.53
N MET A 404 -10.40 -21.20 -19.24
CA MET A 404 -9.10 -21.49 -19.85
C MET A 404 -8.59 -22.89 -19.45
N TRP A 405 -8.71 -23.32 -18.20
CA TRP A 405 -8.34 -24.67 -17.79
C TRP A 405 -9.21 -25.73 -18.47
N LYS A 406 -10.51 -25.50 -18.60
CA LYS A 406 -11.41 -26.40 -19.35
C LYS A 406 -11.01 -26.48 -20.82
N GLN A 407 -10.78 -25.35 -21.47
CA GLN A 407 -10.44 -25.28 -22.89
C GLN A 407 -9.06 -25.87 -23.18
N ASN A 408 -8.05 -25.51 -22.40
CA ASN A 408 -6.65 -25.83 -22.69
C ASN A 408 -6.21 -27.18 -22.14
N LEU A 409 -6.80 -27.63 -21.02
CA LEU A 409 -6.37 -28.85 -20.31
C LEU A 409 -7.46 -29.93 -20.22
N GLY A 410 -8.70 -29.60 -20.56
CA GLY A 410 -9.85 -30.54 -20.42
C GLY A 410 -10.24 -30.80 -18.97
N ILE A 411 -9.81 -29.96 -18.01
CA ILE A 411 -10.12 -30.11 -16.59
C ILE A 411 -11.21 -29.15 -16.13
N HIS A 412 -11.95 -29.57 -15.12
CA HIS A 412 -12.94 -28.72 -14.47
C HIS A 412 -12.48 -28.33 -13.06
N VAL A 413 -12.48 -27.04 -12.77
CA VAL A 413 -12.17 -26.47 -11.46
C VAL A 413 -13.41 -25.75 -10.97
N ASP A 414 -13.88 -26.08 -9.76
CA ASP A 414 -14.96 -25.33 -9.12
C ASP A 414 -14.45 -23.99 -8.60
N ILE A 415 -15.35 -23.01 -8.55
CA ILE A 415 -15.07 -21.69 -7.96
C ILE A 415 -16.00 -21.46 -6.78
N ALA A 416 -15.46 -20.97 -5.66
CA ALA A 416 -16.20 -20.72 -4.42
C ALA A 416 -15.96 -19.30 -3.92
N ASN A 417 -17.04 -18.51 -3.92
CA ASN A 417 -17.03 -17.18 -3.31
C ASN A 417 -17.18 -17.29 -1.79
N MET A 418 -16.39 -16.54 -1.05
CA MET A 418 -16.41 -16.52 0.42
C MET A 418 -16.39 -15.09 0.94
N GLU A 419 -16.96 -14.89 2.12
CA GLU A 419 -16.75 -13.68 2.90
C GLU A 419 -15.26 -13.56 3.27
N TRP A 420 -14.72 -12.31 3.33
CA TRP A 420 -13.29 -12.03 3.47
C TRP A 420 -12.66 -12.69 4.70
N ARG A 421 -13.29 -12.55 5.87
CA ARG A 421 -12.78 -13.13 7.13
C ARG A 421 -12.72 -14.64 7.08
N SER A 422 -13.76 -15.27 6.53
CA SER A 422 -13.82 -16.73 6.35
C SER A 422 -12.73 -17.23 5.39
N LEU A 423 -12.45 -16.47 4.33
CA LEU A 423 -11.36 -16.79 3.41
C LEU A 423 -10.00 -16.75 4.10
N LEU A 424 -9.75 -15.72 4.93
CA LEU A 424 -8.50 -15.60 5.70
C LEU A 424 -8.32 -16.77 6.68
N GLU A 425 -9.39 -17.21 7.34
CA GLU A 425 -9.35 -18.39 8.21
C GLU A 425 -8.99 -19.66 7.43
N ASP A 426 -9.59 -19.88 6.26
CA ASP A 426 -9.28 -21.01 5.40
C ASP A 426 -7.85 -20.98 4.88
N GLN A 427 -7.33 -19.80 4.51
CA GLN A 427 -5.94 -19.60 4.12
C GLN A 427 -4.97 -19.98 5.26
N ASN A 428 -5.24 -19.50 6.48
CA ASN A 428 -4.40 -19.78 7.63
C ASN A 428 -4.40 -21.25 8.05
N ARG A 429 -5.55 -21.93 7.91
CA ARG A 429 -5.70 -23.35 8.22
C ARG A 429 -5.26 -24.29 7.08
N GLY A 430 -4.96 -23.75 5.88
CA GLY A 430 -4.68 -24.56 4.69
C GLY A 430 -5.91 -25.32 4.16
N ASN A 431 -7.11 -24.82 4.45
CA ASN A 431 -8.37 -25.46 4.05
C ASN A 431 -8.81 -25.03 2.62
N PHE A 432 -7.96 -25.28 1.65
CA PHE A 432 -8.20 -24.97 0.23
C PHE A 432 -7.34 -25.86 -0.66
N ASP A 433 -7.75 -26.05 -1.92
CA ASP A 433 -6.91 -26.57 -2.99
C ASP A 433 -6.16 -25.42 -3.66
N MET A 434 -6.92 -24.41 -4.10
CA MET A 434 -6.43 -23.16 -4.64
C MET A 434 -7.14 -22.00 -3.97
N VAL A 435 -6.41 -20.91 -3.71
CA VAL A 435 -7.00 -19.70 -3.10
C VAL A 435 -6.42 -18.44 -3.71
N ARG A 436 -7.29 -17.47 -3.95
CA ARG A 436 -6.92 -16.14 -4.39
C ARG A 436 -6.11 -15.42 -3.33
N TYR A 437 -5.05 -14.75 -3.77
CA TYR A 437 -4.22 -13.91 -2.92
C TYR A 437 -3.69 -12.69 -3.67
N ALA A 438 -3.15 -11.75 -2.94
CA ALA A 438 -2.34 -10.67 -3.45
C ALA A 438 -1.28 -10.32 -2.40
N TRP A 439 -0.11 -9.95 -2.85
CA TRP A 439 0.92 -9.37 -1.98
C TRP A 439 1.19 -7.95 -2.41
N VAL A 440 1.11 -7.05 -1.47
CA VAL A 440 1.51 -5.64 -1.61
C VAL A 440 2.84 -5.49 -0.89
N ALA A 441 3.81 -4.83 -1.52
CA ALA A 441 5.12 -4.63 -0.93
C ALA A 441 5.05 -3.81 0.37
N ASP A 442 5.64 -4.32 1.43
CA ASP A 442 5.80 -3.58 2.68
C ASP A 442 6.94 -2.55 2.58
N TYR A 443 7.93 -2.82 1.70
CA TYR A 443 9.07 -1.95 1.40
C TYR A 443 9.54 -2.16 -0.04
N MET A 444 10.28 -1.18 -0.60
CA MET A 444 10.72 -1.17 -2.00
C MET A 444 11.94 -2.08 -2.21
N ASP A 445 11.74 -3.39 -2.09
CA ASP A 445 12.78 -4.38 -2.31
C ASP A 445 12.18 -5.72 -2.76
N PRO A 446 12.85 -6.50 -3.66
CA PRO A 446 12.36 -7.82 -4.08
C PRO A 446 12.11 -8.78 -2.91
N HIS A 447 12.85 -8.61 -1.81
CA HIS A 447 12.77 -9.46 -0.63
C HIS A 447 11.35 -9.52 -0.04
N THR A 448 10.59 -8.41 -0.04
CA THR A 448 9.21 -8.38 0.48
C THR A 448 8.29 -9.40 -0.21
N PHE A 449 8.54 -9.70 -1.49
CA PHE A 449 7.81 -10.68 -2.26
C PHE A 449 8.35 -12.09 -2.07
N LEU A 450 9.66 -12.25 -2.18
CA LEU A 450 10.30 -13.57 -2.15
C LEU A 450 10.28 -14.20 -0.76
N SER A 451 10.38 -13.42 0.31
CA SER A 451 10.29 -13.91 1.69
C SER A 451 8.93 -14.54 2.04
N VAL A 452 7.87 -14.17 1.33
CA VAL A 452 6.55 -14.81 1.46
C VAL A 452 6.64 -16.32 1.22
N MET A 453 7.51 -16.75 0.31
CA MET A 453 7.61 -18.13 -0.15
C MET A 453 8.68 -18.96 0.58
N LEU A 454 9.38 -18.41 1.58
CA LEU A 454 10.28 -19.18 2.44
C LEU A 454 9.54 -20.34 3.10
N SER A 455 10.21 -21.48 3.26
CA SER A 455 9.62 -22.71 3.80
C SER A 455 8.98 -22.54 5.18
N GLU A 456 9.53 -21.66 6.00
CA GLU A 456 9.07 -21.39 7.38
C GLU A 456 8.26 -20.08 7.48
N SER A 457 7.95 -19.42 6.34
CA SER A 457 7.13 -18.20 6.35
C SER A 457 5.68 -18.52 6.66
N GLU A 458 5.10 -17.84 7.64
CA GLU A 458 3.66 -17.92 7.95
C GLU A 458 2.78 -17.42 6.78
N ASN A 459 3.36 -16.59 5.90
CA ASN A 459 2.70 -16.09 4.70
C ASN A 459 2.73 -17.08 3.53
N ASN A 460 3.53 -18.15 3.60
CA ASN A 460 3.57 -19.22 2.61
C ASN A 460 2.34 -20.14 2.74
N LYS A 461 1.18 -19.65 2.29
CA LYS A 461 -0.07 -20.43 2.36
C LYS A 461 -0.06 -21.64 1.44
N ALA A 462 0.83 -21.70 0.43
CA ALA A 462 1.04 -22.86 -0.43
C ALA A 462 1.60 -24.08 0.32
N LYS A 463 2.18 -23.91 1.52
CA LYS A 463 2.92 -24.95 2.25
C LYS A 463 4.10 -25.54 1.47
N TRP A 464 4.56 -24.79 0.47
CA TRP A 464 5.67 -25.17 -0.38
C TRP A 464 7.01 -25.09 0.37
N LYS A 465 7.88 -26.06 0.13
CA LYS A 465 9.21 -26.10 0.76
C LYS A 465 10.27 -26.39 -0.30
N ASN A 466 11.31 -25.54 -0.34
CA ASN A 466 12.43 -25.73 -1.23
C ASN A 466 13.72 -25.19 -0.58
N LYS A 467 14.58 -26.11 -0.13
CA LYS A 467 15.82 -25.78 0.57
C LYS A 467 16.75 -24.87 -0.26
N LYS A 468 16.87 -25.09 -1.57
CA LYS A 468 17.72 -24.26 -2.43
C LYS A 468 17.19 -22.84 -2.56
N TYR A 469 15.86 -22.70 -2.64
CA TYR A 469 15.20 -21.40 -2.60
C TYR A 469 15.51 -20.64 -1.31
N ASP A 470 15.31 -21.28 -0.17
CA ASP A 470 15.57 -20.69 1.15
C ASP A 470 17.03 -20.27 1.30
N GLU A 471 17.99 -21.14 0.88
CA GLU A 471 19.43 -20.84 0.90
C GLU A 471 19.78 -19.62 0.04
N LEU A 472 19.16 -19.45 -1.13
CA LEU A 472 19.37 -18.30 -2.00
C LEU A 472 18.87 -17.01 -1.36
N ILE A 473 17.67 -17.03 -0.75
CA ILE A 473 17.13 -15.87 -0.06
C ILE A 473 17.99 -15.51 1.15
N PHE A 474 18.31 -16.47 2.04
CA PHE A 474 19.17 -16.21 3.19
C PHE A 474 20.59 -15.74 2.82
N LYS A 475 21.11 -16.18 1.66
CA LYS A 475 22.36 -15.67 1.13
C LYS A 475 22.24 -14.25 0.61
N SER A 476 21.11 -13.93 -0.02
CA SER A 476 20.84 -12.57 -0.49
C SER A 476 20.70 -11.57 0.67
N ASP A 477 20.17 -11.99 1.82
CA ASP A 477 20.03 -11.14 3.00
C ASP A 477 21.37 -10.70 3.59
N ARG A 478 22.42 -11.48 3.36
CA ARG A 478 23.79 -11.21 3.84
C ARG A 478 24.68 -10.51 2.81
N GLU A 479 24.22 -10.40 1.56
CA GLU A 479 24.98 -9.79 0.47
C GLU A 479 24.74 -8.28 0.40
N GLN A 480 25.78 -7.49 0.64
CA GLN A 480 25.70 -6.02 0.60
C GLN A 480 25.80 -5.43 -0.79
N ASN A 481 26.39 -6.15 -1.74
CA ASN A 481 26.45 -5.69 -3.13
C ASN A 481 25.10 -5.93 -3.81
N GLN A 482 24.35 -4.86 -4.10
CA GLN A 482 23.00 -4.92 -4.66
C GLN A 482 22.91 -5.77 -5.94
N VAL A 483 23.87 -5.69 -6.86
CA VAL A 483 23.86 -6.45 -8.11
C VAL A 483 23.95 -7.95 -7.84
N LYS A 484 24.88 -8.37 -6.94
CA LYS A 484 25.01 -9.78 -6.55
C LYS A 484 23.80 -10.26 -5.76
N ARG A 485 23.29 -9.42 -4.89
CA ARG A 485 22.09 -9.69 -4.10
C ARG A 485 20.88 -9.96 -5.01
N PHE A 486 20.62 -9.07 -5.96
CA PHE A 486 19.52 -9.21 -6.92
C PHE A 486 19.70 -10.42 -7.86
N ALA A 487 20.93 -10.79 -8.20
CA ALA A 487 21.19 -12.01 -8.96
C ALA A 487 20.77 -13.28 -8.19
N LEU A 488 21.06 -13.36 -6.87
CA LEU A 488 20.63 -14.46 -6.00
C LEU A 488 19.11 -14.55 -5.92
N MET A 489 18.44 -13.41 -5.75
CA MET A 489 16.99 -13.32 -5.71
C MET A 489 16.34 -13.74 -7.04
N LYS A 490 16.93 -13.34 -8.16
CA LYS A 490 16.47 -13.76 -9.49
C LYS A 490 16.60 -15.28 -9.68
N GLU A 491 17.66 -15.91 -9.17
CA GLU A 491 17.79 -17.37 -9.19
C GLU A 491 16.71 -18.06 -8.34
N ALA A 492 16.40 -17.51 -7.16
CA ALA A 492 15.32 -18.01 -6.33
C ALA A 492 13.96 -17.89 -7.05
N GLU A 493 13.68 -16.74 -7.66
CA GLU A 493 12.43 -16.54 -8.40
C GLU A 493 12.28 -17.47 -9.61
N LYS A 494 13.36 -17.84 -10.27
CA LYS A 494 13.33 -18.89 -11.31
C LYS A 494 12.85 -20.23 -10.77
N ILE A 495 13.36 -20.65 -9.61
CA ILE A 495 12.91 -21.89 -8.96
C ILE A 495 11.41 -21.82 -8.66
N LEU A 496 10.95 -20.68 -8.13
CA LEU A 496 9.54 -20.44 -7.85
C LEU A 496 8.68 -20.57 -9.11
N ALA A 497 9.10 -19.96 -10.23
CA ALA A 497 8.39 -20.02 -11.50
C ALA A 497 8.38 -21.45 -12.11
N GLU A 498 9.46 -22.22 -11.94
CA GLU A 498 9.55 -23.60 -12.44
C GLU A 498 8.67 -24.55 -11.63
N GLU A 499 8.68 -24.45 -10.30
CA GLU A 499 7.88 -25.32 -9.44
C GLU A 499 6.43 -24.86 -9.26
N SER A 500 6.15 -23.60 -9.59
CA SER A 500 4.81 -22.99 -9.63
C SER A 500 3.91 -23.28 -8.42
N PRO A 501 4.35 -23.07 -7.16
CA PRO A 501 3.46 -23.17 -5.99
C PRO A 501 2.42 -22.06 -5.96
N ILE A 502 2.58 -21.05 -6.81
CA ILE A 502 1.64 -19.96 -7.05
C ILE A 502 1.34 -19.83 -8.55
N ILE A 503 0.22 -19.23 -8.88
CA ILE A 503 -0.13 -18.80 -10.24
C ILE A 503 -0.24 -17.28 -10.24
N PRO A 504 0.83 -16.52 -10.52
CA PRO A 504 0.73 -15.08 -10.73
C PRO A 504 -0.06 -14.75 -11.98
N PHE A 505 -0.78 -13.64 -11.97
CA PHE A 505 -1.57 -13.16 -13.10
C PHE A 505 -1.03 -11.86 -13.66
N TYR A 506 -0.84 -10.87 -12.80
CA TYR A 506 -0.38 -9.55 -13.19
C TYR A 506 0.19 -8.77 -12.00
N PHE A 507 0.98 -7.77 -12.31
CA PHE A 507 1.35 -6.71 -11.38
C PHE A 507 0.26 -5.64 -11.38
N TYR A 508 -0.13 -5.20 -10.19
CA TYR A 508 -1.18 -4.22 -10.03
C TYR A 508 -0.80 -2.85 -10.60
N THR A 509 -1.80 -2.12 -11.01
CA THR A 509 -1.79 -0.68 -11.23
C THR A 509 -2.81 -0.03 -10.33
N ARG A 510 -2.59 1.22 -10.00
CA ARG A 510 -3.55 2.06 -9.33
C ARG A 510 -4.24 2.96 -10.35
N ALA A 511 -5.53 2.80 -10.53
CA ALA A 511 -6.35 3.73 -11.30
C ALA A 511 -6.93 4.78 -10.36
N TYR A 512 -6.75 6.06 -10.66
CA TYR A 512 -7.30 7.15 -9.85
C TYR A 512 -7.63 8.38 -10.70
N LEU A 513 -8.45 9.27 -10.12
CA LEU A 513 -8.76 10.58 -10.65
C LEU A 513 -8.12 11.65 -9.76
N LYS A 514 -7.43 12.61 -10.38
CA LYS A 514 -6.76 13.73 -9.72
C LYS A 514 -7.01 15.02 -10.49
N LYS A 515 -7.51 16.05 -9.81
CA LYS A 515 -7.77 17.35 -10.42
C LYS A 515 -6.49 17.98 -10.97
N PRO A 516 -6.55 18.64 -12.14
CA PRO A 516 -5.36 19.19 -12.80
C PRO A 516 -4.66 20.30 -12.00
N TYR A 517 -5.40 20.97 -11.13
CA TYR A 517 -4.88 22.01 -10.24
C TYR A 517 -4.20 21.46 -8.97
N LEU A 518 -4.33 20.16 -8.66
CA LEU A 518 -3.60 19.51 -7.57
C LEU A 518 -2.18 19.19 -8.06
N LYS A 519 -1.19 19.85 -7.46
CA LYS A 519 0.22 19.75 -7.76
C LYS A 519 0.99 19.11 -6.60
N GLY A 520 2.30 18.85 -6.80
CA GLY A 520 3.12 18.17 -5.79
C GLY A 520 2.73 16.71 -5.59
N PHE A 521 2.18 16.12 -6.64
CA PHE A 521 1.72 14.74 -6.67
C PHE A 521 2.60 13.97 -7.66
N TRP A 522 3.41 13.07 -7.16
CA TRP A 522 4.30 12.24 -7.97
C TRP A 522 3.78 10.81 -8.03
N PRO A 523 3.96 10.11 -9.16
CA PRO A 523 3.70 8.67 -9.23
C PRO A 523 4.53 7.93 -8.18
N GLN A 524 3.85 7.09 -7.39
CA GLN A 524 4.49 6.35 -6.31
C GLN A 524 4.11 4.87 -6.41
N TYR A 525 5.13 4.01 -6.45
CA TYR A 525 4.94 2.55 -6.56
C TYR A 525 4.26 1.91 -5.35
N GLN A 526 4.33 2.54 -4.18
CA GLN A 526 3.67 2.10 -2.95
C GLN A 526 2.38 2.88 -2.63
N ASP A 527 1.96 3.77 -3.55
CA ASP A 527 0.79 4.66 -3.38
C ASP A 527 0.92 5.59 -2.15
N HIS A 528 2.17 6.03 -1.87
CA HIS A 528 2.48 6.97 -0.80
C HIS A 528 2.48 8.38 -1.35
N HIS A 529 1.45 9.15 -1.03
CA HIS A 529 1.30 10.53 -1.50
C HIS A 529 1.20 11.47 -0.31
N GLU A 530 2.36 11.96 0.13
CA GLU A 530 2.48 12.82 1.30
C GLU A 530 1.87 14.20 1.06
N TRP A 531 0.88 14.60 1.85
CA TRP A 531 0.18 15.88 1.72
C TRP A 531 1.10 17.10 1.90
N LYS A 532 2.20 16.95 2.62
CA LYS A 532 3.18 18.01 2.84
C LYS A 532 3.81 18.54 1.56
N TYR A 533 3.82 17.76 0.50
CA TYR A 533 4.33 18.14 -0.81
C TYR A 533 3.26 18.71 -1.74
N MET A 534 1.99 18.59 -1.39
CA MET A 534 0.87 18.96 -2.26
C MET A 534 0.49 20.43 -2.13
N TRP A 535 -0.04 20.99 -3.22
CA TRP A 535 -0.65 22.32 -3.22
C TRP A 535 -1.68 22.46 -4.32
N ILE A 536 -2.55 23.46 -4.22
CA ILE A 536 -3.55 23.81 -5.22
C ILE A 536 -3.05 24.99 -6.06
N ASP A 537 -2.95 24.80 -7.36
CA ASP A 537 -2.67 25.88 -8.31
C ASP A 537 -4.00 26.55 -8.73
N ASP A 538 -4.37 27.61 -8.03
CA ASP A 538 -5.63 28.34 -8.27
C ASP A 538 -5.64 29.13 -9.58
N ARG A 539 -4.51 29.26 -10.27
CA ARG A 539 -4.36 29.93 -11.56
C ARG A 539 -4.54 28.97 -12.73
N TRP A 540 -4.46 27.67 -12.52
CA TRP A 540 -4.48 26.66 -13.55
C TRP A 540 -5.68 26.82 -14.52
N TYR A 541 -6.87 27.12 -13.99
CA TYR A 541 -8.10 27.27 -14.78
C TYR A 541 -8.17 28.60 -15.58
N LYS A 542 -7.21 29.51 -15.39
CA LYS A 542 -7.16 30.82 -16.08
C LYS A 542 -6.38 30.73 -17.39
N GLU A 543 -6.05 29.52 -17.86
CA GLU A 543 -5.28 29.27 -19.09
C GLU A 543 -3.88 29.94 -19.08
N VAL A 544 -3.33 30.15 -17.89
CA VAL A 544 -1.90 30.47 -17.79
C VAL A 544 -1.16 29.22 -18.28
N PRO A 545 -0.28 29.31 -19.31
CA PRO A 545 0.54 28.18 -19.68
C PRO A 545 1.24 27.72 -18.40
N THR A 546 0.84 26.57 -17.89
CA THR A 546 1.64 25.89 -16.88
C THR A 546 2.88 25.41 -17.62
N THR A 547 3.89 26.27 -17.75
CA THR A 547 5.24 25.74 -17.74
C THR A 547 5.23 24.84 -16.53
N GLU A 548 5.54 23.59 -16.71
CA GLU A 548 5.82 22.66 -15.61
C GLU A 548 6.88 23.34 -14.78
N LEU A 549 6.45 24.13 -13.81
CA LEU A 549 7.31 24.66 -12.79
C LEU A 549 7.67 23.44 -11.97
N GLU A 550 8.74 22.79 -12.37
CA GLU A 550 9.53 21.91 -11.53
C GLU A 550 10.11 22.69 -10.35
N ASP A 551 9.34 23.51 -9.70
CA ASP A 551 9.67 24.06 -8.41
C ASP A 551 9.51 22.95 -7.39
N LYS A 552 10.59 22.23 -7.19
CA LYS A 552 10.82 21.35 -6.06
C LYS A 552 11.33 22.20 -4.90
N PRO A 553 10.48 22.86 -4.09
CA PRO A 553 10.93 23.85 -3.10
C PRO A 553 11.69 23.24 -1.91
N TRP A 554 11.91 21.93 -1.90
CA TRP A 554 12.52 21.19 -0.79
C TRP A 554 13.89 20.60 -1.11
N MET A 555 14.39 20.74 -2.34
CA MET A 555 15.65 20.13 -2.75
C MET A 555 16.85 21.09 -2.75
N ASN A 556 16.76 22.24 -2.11
CA ASN A 556 17.90 23.12 -1.86
C ASN A 556 18.29 23.14 -0.39
#